data_b2cfd6fb48db469befd6305424c4e503
#
_entry.id   b2cfd6fb48db469befd6305424c4e503
#
_cell.length_a   1.000
_cell.length_b   1.000
_cell.length_c   1.000
_cell.angle_alpha   90.00
_cell.angle_beta   90.00
_cell.angle_gamma   90.00
#
_symmetry.space_group_name_H-M   'P 1'
#
loop_
_entity.id
_entity.type
_entity.pdbx_description
1 polymer ?
#
loop_
_entity_poly.entity_id
_entity_poly.type
_entity_poly.pdbx_seq_one_letter_code
_entity_poly.pdbx_strand_id
1 'polypeptide(L)'
;MVKTFNFITIIFIYLLLISCGKEDYIGPPIEAQFGELIILEPFRTDKPVGVDFSLNDTVRFFSKFSISANYNINISGRNSGANFSINGIGKNLSNVFWTGNSDDIFFKQYEWCDVVLSFDNSDTTLSDSILILGEKDFSNLGYLLTSYEDPSEYGLVNSQNTTQLQVLNNSSIAIHGNNFLDISGEGSNTYFGATRIPITLGSISEPDKSKIFFNGFFKSDLNGSAVVVKMFEDENNDGSYDQGIDEAWTYKFSLNSNGIWNKESFNFDDFTVDQTAGNVQIDGNLNVGNIIRLDVVCSQNGNSFGNFGYFVDYLILTYNSSL
;
A
#
# COMPACT_ATOMS: atom_id res chain seq x y z
N MET A 1 -86.69 8.44 0.65
CA MET A 1 -85.79 7.47 0.04
C MET A 1 -84.29 7.95 0.00
N VAL A 2 -84.00 9.21 0.01
CA VAL A 2 -82.57 9.74 -0.08
C VAL A 2 -81.80 9.61 1.25
N LYS A 3 -82.41 9.69 2.41
CA LYS A 3 -81.71 9.62 3.73
C LYS A 3 -81.22 8.21 4.09
N THR A 4 -81.85 7.16 3.65
CA THR A 4 -81.48 5.77 3.92
C THR A 4 -80.30 5.33 3.05
N PHE A 5 -80.15 5.89 1.85
CA PHE A 5 -79.04 5.57 0.94
C PHE A 5 -77.73 6.14 1.46
N ASN A 6 -77.67 7.38 2.01
CA ASN A 6 -76.49 7.96 2.58
C ASN A 6 -76.02 7.21 3.83
N PHE A 7 -76.84 6.64 4.63
CA PHE A 7 -76.51 5.91 5.84
C PHE A 7 -75.78 4.57 5.50
N ILE A 8 -76.26 3.88 4.51
CA ILE A 8 -75.74 2.60 4.04
C ILE A 8 -74.33 2.85 3.39
N THR A 9 -74.15 3.94 2.65
CA THR A 9 -72.84 4.29 2.02
C THR A 9 -71.83 4.64 3.07
N ILE A 10 -72.20 5.32 4.16
CA ILE A 10 -71.26 5.65 5.25
C ILE A 10 -70.83 4.40 6.02
N ILE A 11 -71.72 3.45 6.26
CA ILE A 11 -71.40 2.17 6.91
C ILE A 11 -70.44 1.35 6.04
N PHE A 12 -70.67 1.33 4.71
CA PHE A 12 -69.79 0.60 3.78
C PHE A 12 -68.38 1.19 3.72
N ILE A 13 -68.30 2.50 3.76
CA ILE A 13 -66.99 3.19 3.84
C ILE A 13 -66.24 2.92 5.18
N TYR A 14 -67.02 2.87 6.29
CA TYR A 14 -66.46 2.54 7.60
C TYR A 14 -65.93 1.10 7.71
N LEU A 15 -66.69 0.14 7.06
CA LEU A 15 -66.24 -1.26 6.98
C LEU A 15 -65.00 -1.46 6.11
N LEU A 16 -64.83 -0.66 5.07
CA LEU A 16 -63.58 -0.68 4.25
C LEU A 16 -62.35 -0.11 4.97
N LEU A 17 -62.56 0.79 5.92
CA LEU A 17 -61.46 1.36 6.69
C LEU A 17 -61.00 0.43 7.83
N ILE A 18 -61.81 -0.51 8.28
CA ILE A 18 -61.46 -1.49 9.33
C ILE A 18 -60.75 -2.72 8.74
N SER A 19 -60.84 -2.92 7.41
CA SER A 19 -60.23 -4.08 6.72
C SER A 19 -58.73 -3.95 6.42
N CYS A 20 -58.09 -2.84 6.81
CA CYS A 20 -56.66 -2.71 6.70
C CYS A 20 -55.99 -2.96 8.07
N GLY A 21 -56.28 -4.10 8.67
CA GLY A 21 -55.38 -4.67 9.67
C GLY A 21 -54.12 -5.07 8.95
N LYS A 22 -53.00 -4.35 9.18
CA LYS A 22 -51.67 -4.92 8.96
C LYS A 22 -51.66 -6.21 9.77
N GLU A 23 -51.79 -7.36 9.12
CA GLU A 23 -51.26 -8.56 9.69
C GLU A 23 -49.76 -8.29 9.81
N ASP A 24 -49.30 -8.00 11.02
CA ASP A 24 -47.87 -8.14 11.31
C ASP A 24 -47.58 -9.60 11.00
N TYR A 25 -46.97 -9.82 9.85
CA TYR A 25 -46.48 -11.13 9.48
C TYR A 25 -45.35 -11.44 10.44
N ILE A 26 -45.70 -12.04 11.57
CA ILE A 26 -44.76 -12.66 12.49
C ILE A 26 -44.34 -13.97 11.80
N GLY A 27 -43.56 -13.83 10.75
CA GLY A 27 -42.79 -14.94 10.23
C GLY A 27 -41.79 -15.38 11.30
N PRO A 28 -41.28 -16.60 11.27
CA PRO A 28 -40.19 -16.99 12.12
C PRO A 28 -39.07 -15.97 11.94
N PRO A 29 -38.31 -15.64 13.02
CA PRO A 29 -37.17 -14.71 12.92
C PRO A 29 -36.34 -15.07 11.71
N ILE A 30 -35.78 -14.07 11.05
CA ILE A 30 -34.95 -14.25 9.85
C ILE A 30 -33.86 -15.28 10.13
N GLU A 31 -33.30 -15.27 11.33
CA GLU A 31 -32.31 -16.24 11.84
C GLU A 31 -32.84 -17.68 11.82
N ALA A 32 -34.10 -17.90 12.16
CA ALA A 32 -34.72 -19.22 12.10
C ALA A 32 -35.03 -19.69 10.65
N GLN A 33 -35.11 -18.77 9.69
CA GLN A 33 -35.26 -19.10 8.26
C GLN A 33 -33.96 -19.50 7.58
N PHE A 34 -32.84 -18.94 8.03
CA PHE A 34 -31.52 -19.19 7.43
C PHE A 34 -30.67 -20.18 8.23
N GLY A 35 -31.11 -20.56 9.43
CA GLY A 35 -30.38 -21.39 10.36
C GLY A 35 -29.29 -20.58 11.15
N GLU A 36 -28.85 -21.17 12.24
CA GLU A 36 -27.76 -20.62 13.06
C GLU A 36 -26.41 -20.92 12.43
N LEU A 37 -25.50 -19.96 12.50
CA LEU A 37 -24.12 -20.17 12.09
C LEU A 37 -23.44 -21.12 13.09
N ILE A 38 -23.16 -22.34 12.64
CA ILE A 38 -22.42 -23.36 13.40
C ILE A 38 -21.12 -23.65 12.66
N ILE A 39 -20.03 -23.71 13.40
CA ILE A 39 -18.73 -24.09 12.86
C ILE A 39 -18.68 -25.62 12.80
N LEU A 40 -18.68 -26.18 11.59
CA LEU A 40 -18.63 -27.64 11.36
C LEU A 40 -17.19 -28.19 11.31
N GLU A 41 -16.25 -27.39 10.81
CA GLU A 41 -14.82 -27.67 10.84
C GLU A 41 -14.08 -26.47 11.43
N PRO A 42 -13.15 -26.69 12.37
CA PRO A 42 -12.43 -25.60 13.03
C PRO A 42 -11.58 -24.81 12.01
N PHE A 43 -11.40 -23.52 12.30
CA PHE A 43 -10.52 -22.68 11.51
C PHE A 43 -9.06 -23.10 11.69
N ARG A 44 -8.33 -23.21 10.59
CA ARG A 44 -6.90 -23.53 10.57
C ARG A 44 -6.26 -23.12 9.27
N THR A 45 -4.93 -23.06 9.27
CA THR A 45 -4.08 -22.87 8.10
C THR A 45 -3.43 -24.19 7.68
N ASP A 46 -2.90 -24.25 6.45
CA ASP A 46 -2.10 -25.39 5.96
C ASP A 46 -0.60 -25.25 6.27
N LYS A 47 -0.18 -24.18 6.92
CA LYS A 47 1.23 -23.89 7.23
C LYS A 47 1.51 -23.86 8.74
N PRO A 48 1.38 -24.99 9.46
CA PRO A 48 1.53 -25.04 10.91
C PRO A 48 2.96 -24.77 11.40
N VAL A 49 3.97 -24.87 10.51
CA VAL A 49 5.39 -24.65 10.83
C VAL A 49 5.85 -23.27 10.39
N GLY A 50 5.14 -22.64 9.45
CA GLY A 50 5.45 -21.34 8.87
C GLY A 50 5.38 -21.33 7.35
N VAL A 51 5.49 -20.16 6.77
CA VAL A 51 5.40 -19.88 5.32
C VAL A 51 6.60 -19.06 4.87
N ASP A 52 7.16 -19.38 3.72
CA ASP A 52 8.24 -18.63 3.08
C ASP A 52 7.73 -17.96 1.80
N PHE A 53 7.36 -16.69 1.91
CA PHE A 53 6.85 -15.93 0.77
C PHE A 53 7.95 -15.54 -0.23
N SER A 54 9.22 -15.56 0.16
CA SER A 54 10.33 -15.33 -0.78
C SER A 54 10.44 -16.44 -1.83
N LEU A 55 9.91 -17.63 -1.51
CA LEU A 55 9.81 -18.77 -2.42
C LEU A 55 8.46 -18.85 -3.14
N ASN A 56 7.65 -17.78 -3.10
CA ASN A 56 6.27 -17.75 -3.62
C ASN A 56 5.32 -18.77 -2.98
N ASP A 57 5.59 -19.16 -1.74
CA ASP A 57 4.66 -19.96 -0.95
C ASP A 57 3.34 -19.22 -0.73
N THR A 58 2.30 -20.00 -0.44
CA THR A 58 0.97 -19.47 -0.12
C THR A 58 0.43 -20.13 1.13
N VAL A 59 -0.40 -19.40 1.88
CA VAL A 59 -1.18 -19.93 3.00
C VAL A 59 -2.61 -20.15 2.56
N ARG A 60 -3.14 -21.36 2.79
CA ARG A 60 -4.55 -21.68 2.58
C ARG A 60 -5.27 -21.74 3.90
N PHE A 61 -6.50 -21.23 3.90
CA PHE A 61 -7.37 -21.24 5.07
C PHE A 61 -8.44 -22.30 4.94
N PHE A 62 -8.75 -22.97 6.05
CA PHE A 62 -9.77 -24.02 6.12
C PHE A 62 -10.73 -23.73 7.24
N SER A 63 -11.99 -23.79 6.95
CA SER A 63 -13.10 -23.88 7.90
C SER A 63 -14.36 -24.26 7.11
N LYS A 64 -15.40 -24.76 7.81
CA LYS A 64 -16.68 -25.09 7.21
C LYS A 64 -17.82 -24.67 8.12
N PHE A 65 -18.88 -24.16 7.53
CA PHE A 65 -20.02 -23.54 8.20
C PHE A 65 -21.32 -24.27 7.85
N SER A 66 -22.29 -24.24 8.75
CA SER A 66 -23.64 -24.80 8.53
C SER A 66 -24.40 -24.04 7.43
N ILE A 67 -24.20 -22.74 7.35
CA ILE A 67 -24.86 -21.83 6.39
C ILE A 67 -23.82 -21.06 5.59
N SER A 68 -24.24 -20.41 4.49
CA SER A 68 -23.42 -19.42 3.81
C SER A 68 -23.38 -18.15 4.64
N ALA A 69 -22.19 -17.65 4.94
CA ALA A 69 -21.97 -16.45 5.73
C ALA A 69 -20.97 -15.52 5.03
N ASN A 70 -21.15 -14.21 5.20
CA ASN A 70 -20.12 -13.25 4.91
C ASN A 70 -19.06 -13.36 6.00
N TYR A 71 -17.79 -13.41 5.59
CA TYR A 71 -16.68 -13.52 6.49
C TYR A 71 -15.57 -12.51 6.14
N ASN A 72 -14.78 -12.16 7.15
CA ASN A 72 -13.53 -11.45 7.01
C ASN A 72 -12.43 -12.25 7.71
N ILE A 73 -11.30 -12.45 7.02
CA ILE A 73 -10.06 -12.96 7.59
C ILE A 73 -9.11 -11.79 7.70
N ASN A 74 -8.78 -11.38 8.92
CA ASN A 74 -7.79 -10.35 9.19
C ASN A 74 -6.48 -10.99 9.63
N ILE A 75 -5.39 -10.59 8.99
CA ILE A 75 -4.02 -11.05 9.26
C ILE A 75 -3.24 -9.85 9.77
N SER A 76 -2.62 -9.96 10.94
CA SER A 76 -1.87 -8.88 11.58
C SER A 76 -0.49 -9.35 12.02
N GLY A 77 0.56 -8.68 11.54
CA GLY A 77 1.94 -8.92 11.96
C GLY A 77 2.19 -8.35 13.36
N ARG A 78 2.74 -9.18 14.26
CA ARG A 78 2.96 -8.77 15.67
C ARG A 78 4.10 -7.78 15.84
N ASN A 79 5.08 -7.79 14.94
CA ASN A 79 6.26 -6.94 15.02
C ASN A 79 6.20 -5.78 14.03
N SER A 80 5.81 -6.06 12.78
CA SER A 80 5.70 -5.05 11.73
C SER A 80 4.52 -4.11 11.93
N GLY A 81 3.41 -4.62 12.49
CA GLY A 81 2.13 -3.96 12.46
C GLY A 81 1.43 -4.02 11.09
N ALA A 82 1.98 -4.78 10.14
CA ALA A 82 1.37 -5.02 8.85
C ALA A 82 0.00 -5.69 8.99
N ASN A 83 -0.92 -5.33 8.12
CA ASN A 83 -2.26 -5.89 8.10
C ASN A 83 -2.64 -6.30 6.68
N PHE A 84 -3.48 -7.31 6.59
CA PHE A 84 -4.12 -7.71 5.34
C PHE A 84 -5.50 -8.31 5.62
N SER A 85 -6.50 -7.93 4.81
CA SER A 85 -7.86 -8.39 4.98
C SER A 85 -8.37 -9.13 3.75
N ILE A 86 -8.99 -10.29 3.97
CA ILE A 86 -9.64 -11.10 2.94
C ILE A 86 -11.11 -11.21 3.26
N ASN A 87 -11.95 -10.60 2.41
CA ASN A 87 -13.39 -10.67 2.53
C ASN A 87 -13.96 -11.73 1.58
N GLY A 88 -15.01 -12.41 2.02
CA GLY A 88 -15.68 -13.39 1.18
C GLY A 88 -17.05 -13.81 1.71
N ILE A 89 -17.72 -14.65 0.92
CA ILE A 89 -19.00 -15.26 1.25
C ILE A 89 -18.97 -16.74 0.90
N GLY A 90 -19.45 -17.59 1.78
CA GLY A 90 -19.52 -19.02 1.50
C GLY A 90 -19.84 -19.87 2.70
N LYS A 91 -19.88 -21.20 2.46
CA LYS A 91 -20.00 -22.26 3.49
C LYS A 91 -18.68 -22.86 3.91
N ASN A 92 -17.59 -22.48 3.23
CA ASN A 92 -16.24 -22.98 3.52
C ASN A 92 -15.19 -22.01 2.95
N LEU A 93 -13.93 -22.22 3.33
CA LEU A 93 -12.75 -21.43 2.93
C LEU A 93 -11.86 -22.18 1.92
N SER A 94 -12.37 -23.17 1.19
CA SER A 94 -11.55 -24.09 0.37
C SER A 94 -10.71 -23.44 -0.73
N ASN A 95 -11.06 -22.22 -1.16
CA ASN A 95 -10.35 -21.46 -2.22
C ASN A 95 -9.81 -20.13 -1.71
N VAL A 96 -9.68 -19.97 -0.40
CA VAL A 96 -9.16 -18.75 0.21
C VAL A 96 -7.69 -18.95 0.53
N PHE A 97 -6.85 -18.05 0.03
CA PHE A 97 -5.41 -18.11 0.25
C PHE A 97 -4.81 -16.72 0.39
N TRP A 98 -3.66 -16.66 1.06
CA TRP A 98 -2.85 -15.47 1.23
C TRP A 98 -1.46 -15.69 0.62
N THR A 99 -0.96 -14.70 -0.10
CA THR A 99 0.32 -14.73 -0.83
C THR A 99 1.37 -13.81 -0.21
N GLY A 100 1.19 -13.39 1.05
CA GLY A 100 2.08 -12.44 1.72
C GLY A 100 1.83 -10.96 1.38
N ASN A 101 0.75 -10.65 0.68
CA ASN A 101 0.35 -9.26 0.45
C ASN A 101 -0.03 -8.58 1.76
N SER A 102 0.13 -7.26 1.79
CA SER A 102 -0.25 -6.38 2.89
C SER A 102 -1.00 -5.17 2.34
N ASP A 103 -1.73 -4.47 3.21
CA ASP A 103 -2.47 -3.27 2.82
C ASP A 103 -1.56 -2.04 2.74
N ASP A 104 -0.65 -1.85 3.71
CA ASP A 104 0.20 -0.66 3.83
C ASP A 104 1.70 -0.98 3.88
N ILE A 105 2.15 -1.70 4.92
CA ILE A 105 3.56 -2.02 5.20
C ILE A 105 3.80 -3.51 5.12
N PHE A 106 5.05 -3.92 4.93
CA PHE A 106 5.37 -5.33 4.72
C PHE A 106 5.33 -6.14 6.00
N PHE A 107 4.90 -7.40 5.88
CA PHE A 107 5.12 -8.43 6.90
C PHE A 107 6.59 -8.82 6.93
N LYS A 108 7.15 -9.02 8.14
CA LYS A 108 8.57 -9.26 8.34
C LYS A 108 8.94 -10.73 8.43
N GLN A 109 10.16 -11.04 8.04
CA GLN A 109 10.75 -12.33 8.29
C GLN A 109 10.83 -12.63 9.80
N TYR A 110 10.58 -13.88 10.16
CA TYR A 110 10.58 -14.40 11.54
C TYR A 110 9.57 -13.72 12.48
N GLU A 111 8.52 -13.11 11.95
CA GLU A 111 7.43 -12.64 12.79
C GLU A 111 6.23 -13.61 12.79
N TRP A 112 5.54 -13.63 13.93
CA TRP A 112 4.24 -14.27 14.05
C TRP A 112 3.15 -13.28 13.59
N CYS A 113 2.23 -13.81 12.79
CA CYS A 113 1.01 -13.12 12.43
C CYS A 113 -0.17 -13.75 13.16
N ASP A 114 -1.03 -12.91 13.72
CA ASP A 114 -2.34 -13.33 14.21
C ASP A 114 -3.31 -13.35 13.04
N VAL A 115 -4.09 -14.42 12.93
CA VAL A 115 -5.10 -14.61 11.88
C VAL A 115 -6.44 -14.78 12.55
N VAL A 116 -7.38 -13.87 12.27
CA VAL A 116 -8.71 -13.86 12.88
C VAL A 116 -9.77 -13.95 11.79
N LEU A 117 -10.59 -14.98 11.87
CA LEU A 117 -11.80 -15.15 11.08
C LEU A 117 -13.00 -14.61 11.86
N SER A 118 -13.74 -13.71 11.27
CA SER A 118 -14.97 -13.11 11.83
C SER A 118 -16.10 -13.15 10.82
N PHE A 119 -17.34 -12.88 11.27
CA PHE A 119 -18.55 -12.94 10.46
C PHE A 119 -19.41 -11.70 10.69
N ASP A 120 -20.03 -11.14 9.63
CA ASP A 120 -20.78 -9.87 9.70
C ASP A 120 -21.93 -9.87 10.70
N ASN A 121 -22.62 -11.00 10.88
CA ASN A 121 -23.83 -11.10 11.69
C ASN A 121 -23.67 -12.07 12.88
N SER A 122 -22.45 -12.23 13.39
CA SER A 122 -22.18 -13.11 14.52
C SER A 122 -21.00 -12.58 15.32
N ASP A 123 -21.09 -12.65 16.63
CA ASP A 123 -19.97 -12.35 17.54
C ASP A 123 -18.92 -13.47 17.58
N THR A 124 -19.14 -14.54 16.80
CA THR A 124 -18.20 -15.66 16.72
C THR A 124 -16.94 -15.22 16.00
N THR A 125 -15.81 -15.40 16.66
CA THR A 125 -14.48 -15.23 16.07
C THR A 125 -13.66 -16.51 16.26
N LEU A 126 -12.86 -16.84 15.26
CA LEU A 126 -11.94 -17.95 15.28
C LEU A 126 -10.54 -17.45 14.98
N SER A 127 -9.52 -18.02 15.60
CA SER A 127 -8.15 -17.55 15.42
C SER A 127 -7.19 -18.69 15.15
N ASP A 128 -6.13 -18.36 14.42
CA ASP A 128 -4.94 -19.16 14.19
C ASP A 128 -3.74 -18.24 14.16
N SER A 129 -2.54 -18.76 13.99
CA SER A 129 -1.33 -17.96 13.83
C SER A 129 -0.39 -18.58 12.80
N ILE A 130 0.40 -17.72 12.14
CA ILE A 130 1.32 -18.11 11.08
C ILE A 130 2.68 -17.48 11.37
N LEU A 131 3.76 -18.26 11.28
CA LEU A 131 5.13 -17.74 11.31
C LEU A 131 5.59 -17.46 9.88
N ILE A 132 6.09 -16.26 9.61
CA ILE A 132 6.71 -15.91 8.34
C ILE A 132 8.19 -16.30 8.38
N LEU A 133 8.61 -17.19 7.50
CA LEU A 133 10.00 -17.65 7.38
C LEU A 133 10.81 -16.80 6.39
N GLY A 134 10.16 -16.25 5.35
CA GLY A 134 10.75 -15.36 4.36
C GLY A 134 9.75 -14.31 3.92
N GLU A 135 10.22 -13.07 3.81
CA GLU A 135 9.42 -11.92 3.36
C GLU A 135 9.02 -12.07 1.89
N LYS A 136 7.93 -11.43 1.51
CA LYS A 136 7.52 -11.42 0.12
C LYS A 136 8.47 -10.57 -0.72
N ASP A 137 8.93 -11.13 -1.82
CA ASP A 137 9.66 -10.40 -2.86
C ASP A 137 8.67 -9.76 -3.84
N PHE A 138 8.76 -8.44 -3.99
CA PHE A 138 7.96 -7.67 -4.93
C PHE A 138 8.73 -7.29 -6.20
N SER A 139 9.99 -7.72 -6.35
CA SER A 139 10.83 -7.39 -7.51
C SER A 139 10.23 -7.86 -8.84
N ASN A 140 9.39 -8.90 -8.80
CA ASN A 140 8.67 -9.41 -9.97
C ASN A 140 7.53 -8.50 -10.47
N LEU A 141 7.15 -7.47 -9.71
CA LEU A 141 6.13 -6.50 -10.12
C LEU A 141 6.69 -5.38 -11.00
N GLY A 142 8.00 -5.29 -11.14
CA GLY A 142 8.64 -4.25 -11.94
C GLY A 142 10.16 -4.23 -11.81
N TYR A 143 10.74 -3.06 -11.57
CA TYR A 143 12.18 -2.84 -11.44
C TYR A 143 12.51 -2.36 -10.01
N LEU A 144 13.17 -3.21 -9.23
CA LEU A 144 13.66 -2.83 -7.89
C LEU A 144 14.75 -1.77 -8.05
N LEU A 145 14.56 -0.61 -7.47
CA LEU A 145 15.52 0.49 -7.47
C LEU A 145 16.58 0.27 -6.40
N THR A 146 16.14 0.09 -5.17
CA THR A 146 17.00 -0.31 -4.03
C THR A 146 16.14 -0.75 -2.84
N SER A 147 16.64 -1.74 -2.11
CA SER A 147 16.16 -2.13 -0.79
C SER A 147 17.08 -1.64 0.33
N TYR A 148 18.15 -0.93 -0.02
CA TYR A 148 19.28 -0.55 0.86
C TYR A 148 20.03 -1.73 1.48
N GLU A 149 19.74 -2.97 1.10
CA GLU A 149 20.46 -4.15 1.58
C GLU A 149 21.81 -4.33 0.87
N ASP A 150 21.90 -3.95 -0.41
CA ASP A 150 23.14 -4.02 -1.20
C ASP A 150 23.69 -2.61 -1.48
N PRO A 151 24.88 -2.25 -0.93
CA PRO A 151 25.51 -0.96 -1.19
C PRO A 151 25.85 -0.68 -2.66
N SER A 152 25.80 -1.67 -3.53
CA SER A 152 26.01 -1.46 -4.97
C SER A 152 24.81 -0.86 -5.71
N GLU A 153 23.62 -0.89 -5.08
CA GLU A 153 22.37 -0.38 -5.68
C GLU A 153 22.25 1.14 -5.58
N TYR A 154 23.04 1.81 -4.74
CA TYR A 154 22.89 3.23 -4.48
C TYR A 154 24.21 3.96 -4.17
N GLY A 155 24.21 5.26 -4.36
CA GLY A 155 25.25 6.17 -3.91
C GLY A 155 24.68 7.24 -2.98
N LEU A 156 25.47 7.70 -2.03
CA LEU A 156 25.09 8.77 -1.11
C LEU A 156 25.72 10.09 -1.52
N VAL A 157 24.92 11.16 -1.65
CA VAL A 157 25.36 12.47 -2.09
C VAL A 157 25.07 13.51 -1.00
N ASN A 158 26.13 13.95 -0.33
CA ASN A 158 26.07 14.98 0.70
C ASN A 158 25.96 16.39 0.11
N SER A 159 25.28 17.28 0.83
CA SER A 159 25.41 18.73 0.66
C SER A 159 25.99 19.38 1.92
N GLN A 160 26.31 20.68 1.85
CA GLN A 160 26.84 21.42 3.00
C GLN A 160 25.87 21.51 4.18
N ASN A 161 24.58 21.33 3.91
CA ASN A 161 23.52 21.38 4.91
C ASN A 161 23.10 19.98 5.42
N THR A 162 23.73 18.92 4.94
CA THR A 162 23.43 17.58 5.40
C THR A 162 24.06 17.38 6.77
N THR A 163 23.24 17.07 7.78
CA THR A 163 23.69 16.72 9.13
C THR A 163 23.83 15.23 9.33
N GLN A 164 23.05 14.45 8.59
CA GLN A 164 23.07 12.99 8.62
C GLN A 164 22.71 12.41 7.25
N LEU A 165 23.52 11.48 6.79
CA LEU A 165 23.30 10.73 5.55
C LEU A 165 24.02 9.40 5.66
N GLN A 166 23.27 8.35 6.03
CA GLN A 166 23.82 7.02 6.26
C GLN A 166 22.74 5.95 6.08
N VAL A 167 23.18 4.75 5.74
CA VAL A 167 22.32 3.57 5.82
C VAL A 167 22.50 2.94 7.19
N LEU A 168 21.40 2.76 7.90
CA LEU A 168 21.34 2.14 9.23
C LEU A 168 20.89 0.70 9.12
N ASN A 169 21.52 -0.18 9.91
CA ASN A 169 21.09 -1.57 10.06
C ASN A 169 20.26 -1.71 11.35
N ASN A 170 18.97 -1.79 11.20
CA ASN A 170 18.03 -2.01 12.31
C ASN A 170 16.72 -2.63 11.81
N SER A 171 16.62 -3.94 11.86
CA SER A 171 15.45 -4.70 11.40
C SER A 171 14.14 -4.36 12.14
N SER A 172 14.22 -3.79 13.35
CA SER A 172 13.02 -3.38 14.09
C SER A 172 12.42 -2.06 13.56
N ILE A 173 13.19 -1.30 12.77
CA ILE A 173 12.75 -0.04 12.17
C ILE A 173 12.54 -0.19 10.66
N ALA A 174 13.45 -0.88 9.95
CA ALA A 174 13.36 -1.11 8.52
C ALA A 174 11.99 -1.66 8.11
N ILE A 175 11.50 -1.28 6.96
CA ILE A 175 10.22 -1.77 6.42
C ILE A 175 10.39 -3.13 5.75
N HIS A 176 11.55 -3.32 5.09
CA HIS A 176 11.96 -4.54 4.42
C HIS A 176 13.39 -4.89 4.83
N GLY A 177 13.69 -6.17 5.03
CA GLY A 177 15.03 -6.59 5.43
C GLY A 177 15.51 -5.97 6.74
N ASN A 178 16.75 -5.43 6.72
CA ASN A 178 17.41 -4.90 7.90
C ASN A 178 17.85 -3.44 7.78
N ASN A 179 17.97 -2.93 6.56
CA ASN A 179 18.61 -1.65 6.29
C ASN A 179 17.59 -0.61 5.79
N PHE A 180 17.85 0.65 6.12
CA PHE A 180 17.12 1.79 5.59
C PHE A 180 18.02 3.03 5.57
N LEU A 181 17.74 3.98 4.68
CA LEU A 181 18.44 5.26 4.65
C LEU A 181 17.90 6.20 5.71
N ASP A 182 18.81 6.85 6.42
CA ASP A 182 18.54 7.99 7.29
C ASP A 182 19.22 9.23 6.68
N ILE A 183 18.41 10.24 6.35
CA ILE A 183 18.87 11.49 5.76
C ILE A 183 18.21 12.68 6.43
N SER A 184 19.02 13.63 6.90
CA SER A 184 18.52 14.88 7.48
C SER A 184 19.52 16.03 7.25
N GLY A 185 18.98 17.23 7.31
CA GLY A 185 19.74 18.46 7.16
C GLY A 185 19.13 19.62 7.94
N GLU A 186 19.89 20.72 8.02
CA GLU A 186 19.49 21.94 8.69
C GLU A 186 19.59 23.13 7.74
N GLY A 187 18.63 24.05 7.82
CA GLY A 187 18.69 25.32 7.11
C GLY A 187 17.47 25.67 6.31
N SER A 188 17.62 26.70 5.47
CA SER A 188 16.56 27.28 4.65
C SER A 188 16.62 26.91 3.19
N ASN A 189 17.53 26.05 2.80
CA ASN A 189 17.74 25.67 1.38
C ASN A 189 17.02 24.35 1.05
N THR A 190 16.75 24.18 -0.23
CA THR A 190 15.92 23.12 -0.74
C THR A 190 16.63 21.78 -0.92
N TYR A 191 17.93 21.72 -0.78
CA TYR A 191 18.73 20.52 -1.02
C TYR A 191 19.64 20.21 0.18
N PHE A 192 19.41 19.07 0.83
CA PHE A 192 20.20 18.64 1.99
C PHE A 192 21.11 17.46 1.69
N GLY A 193 20.72 16.61 0.77
CA GLY A 193 21.43 15.42 0.34
C GLY A 193 20.52 14.49 -0.43
N ALA A 194 21.06 13.44 -0.99
CA ALA A 194 20.31 12.50 -1.80
C ALA A 194 20.86 11.08 -1.73
N THR A 195 20.01 10.11 -1.96
CA THR A 195 20.44 8.81 -2.49
C THR A 195 20.36 8.85 -4.00
N ARG A 196 21.38 8.36 -4.65
CA ARG A 196 21.49 8.27 -6.10
C ARG A 196 21.46 6.81 -6.52
N ILE A 197 20.52 6.45 -7.37
CA ILE A 197 20.29 5.09 -7.82
C ILE A 197 20.66 5.02 -9.31
N PRO A 198 21.74 4.31 -9.67
CA PRO A 198 22.09 4.10 -11.06
C PRO A 198 21.07 3.13 -11.71
N ILE A 199 20.66 3.43 -12.91
CA ILE A 199 19.77 2.57 -13.70
C ILE A 199 20.51 2.19 -14.96
N THR A 200 20.58 0.89 -15.25
CA THR A 200 21.17 0.42 -16.50
C THR A 200 20.25 0.81 -17.66
N LEU A 201 20.82 1.45 -18.67
CA LEU A 201 20.08 1.89 -19.85
C LEU A 201 19.26 0.73 -20.44
N GLY A 202 17.96 0.97 -20.67
CA GLY A 202 17.03 -0.02 -21.20
C GLY A 202 16.61 -1.12 -20.22
N SER A 203 16.97 -1.05 -18.95
CA SER A 203 16.58 -2.07 -17.95
C SER A 203 15.13 -1.95 -17.48
N ILE A 204 14.50 -0.78 -17.61
CA ILE A 204 13.08 -0.60 -17.36
C ILE A 204 12.32 -1.15 -18.56
N SER A 205 11.62 -2.25 -18.38
CA SER A 205 11.04 -3.04 -19.49
C SER A 205 9.70 -2.52 -20.03
N GLU A 206 8.99 -1.67 -19.25
CA GLU A 206 7.73 -1.05 -19.67
C GLU A 206 8.04 0.30 -20.37
N PRO A 207 7.77 0.43 -21.68
CA PRO A 207 8.07 1.67 -22.41
C PRO A 207 7.00 2.76 -22.20
N ASP A 208 5.80 2.41 -21.76
CA ASP A 208 4.68 3.32 -21.56
C ASP A 208 4.74 3.92 -20.15
N LYS A 209 5.21 5.16 -20.05
CA LYS A 209 5.35 5.87 -18.78
C LYS A 209 4.05 5.93 -17.97
N SER A 210 2.89 5.94 -18.62
CA SER A 210 1.58 5.96 -17.95
C SER A 210 1.27 4.69 -17.16
N LYS A 211 2.02 3.62 -17.41
CA LYS A 211 1.91 2.35 -16.71
C LYS A 211 2.99 2.12 -15.65
N ILE A 212 3.88 3.08 -15.44
CA ILE A 212 4.96 2.97 -14.48
C ILE A 212 4.63 3.81 -13.25
N PHE A 213 4.76 3.17 -12.09
CA PHE A 213 4.57 3.80 -10.80
C PHE A 213 5.87 3.73 -9.98
N PHE A 214 6.35 4.89 -9.53
CA PHE A 214 7.34 4.92 -8.45
C PHE A 214 6.64 4.58 -7.15
N ASN A 215 7.24 3.70 -6.35
CA ASN A 215 6.77 3.37 -5.01
C ASN A 215 7.95 3.40 -4.05
N GLY A 216 7.72 3.89 -2.85
CA GLY A 216 8.71 3.91 -1.78
C GLY A 216 8.07 4.11 -0.42
N PHE A 217 8.78 3.71 0.61
CA PHE A 217 8.35 3.89 1.99
C PHE A 217 9.16 5.00 2.64
N PHE A 218 8.46 5.94 3.25
CA PHE A 218 9.03 7.13 3.89
C PHE A 218 8.48 7.30 5.29
N LYS A 219 9.35 7.73 6.21
CA LYS A 219 8.97 8.02 7.59
C LYS A 219 9.65 9.31 8.02
N SER A 220 8.90 10.28 8.55
CA SER A 220 9.44 11.49 9.13
C SER A 220 8.70 11.88 10.40
N ASP A 221 9.42 12.38 11.40
CA ASP A 221 8.90 13.03 12.59
C ASP A 221 9.16 14.55 12.58
N LEU A 222 9.80 15.06 11.50
CA LEU A 222 10.19 16.44 11.33
C LEU A 222 9.20 17.20 10.44
N ASN A 223 8.60 18.25 10.97
CA ASN A 223 7.69 19.11 10.22
C ASN A 223 8.42 19.81 9.07
N GLY A 224 7.74 19.91 7.92
CA GLY A 224 8.26 20.58 6.74
C GLY A 224 9.23 19.73 5.91
N SER A 225 9.41 18.46 6.23
CA SER A 225 10.18 17.54 5.41
C SER A 225 9.47 17.26 4.08
N ALA A 226 10.24 17.23 3.00
CA ALA A 226 9.77 16.91 1.67
C ALA A 226 10.80 16.05 0.93
N VAL A 227 10.30 15.30 -0.04
CA VAL A 227 11.10 14.50 -0.95
C VAL A 227 10.97 15.07 -2.35
N VAL A 228 12.08 15.13 -3.05
CA VAL A 228 12.11 15.39 -4.49
C VAL A 228 12.70 14.17 -5.16
N VAL A 229 11.92 13.50 -5.98
CA VAL A 229 12.42 12.42 -6.85
C VAL A 229 12.79 13.05 -8.18
N LYS A 230 14.03 12.77 -8.63
CA LYS A 230 14.54 13.24 -9.93
C LYS A 230 14.93 12.06 -10.79
N MET A 231 14.55 12.09 -12.06
CA MET A 231 15.00 11.14 -13.07
C MET A 231 15.89 11.88 -14.07
N PHE A 232 16.89 11.18 -14.59
CA PHE A 232 17.86 11.73 -15.52
C PHE A 232 17.91 10.80 -16.74
N GLU A 233 17.61 11.39 -17.89
CA GLU A 233 17.71 10.74 -19.20
C GLU A 233 19.10 10.95 -19.79
N ASP A 234 19.49 10.04 -20.67
CA ASP A 234 20.70 10.12 -21.51
C ASP A 234 20.21 10.15 -22.97
N GLU A 235 19.97 11.36 -23.50
CA GLU A 235 19.42 11.57 -24.84
C GLU A 235 20.46 11.27 -25.93
N ASN A 236 21.72 11.50 -25.65
CA ASN A 236 22.81 11.30 -26.59
C ASN A 236 23.39 9.88 -26.58
N ASN A 237 22.97 9.04 -25.62
CA ASN A 237 23.35 7.63 -25.41
C ASN A 237 24.88 7.46 -25.17
N ASP A 238 25.50 8.36 -24.43
CA ASP A 238 26.93 8.27 -24.07
C ASP A 238 27.18 7.62 -22.69
N GLY A 239 26.12 7.32 -21.95
CA GLY A 239 26.15 6.65 -20.63
C GLY A 239 26.28 7.62 -19.46
N SER A 240 26.14 8.93 -19.70
CA SER A 240 26.24 9.98 -18.69
C SER A 240 25.07 10.95 -18.81
N TYR A 241 24.77 11.69 -17.75
CA TYR A 241 23.88 12.82 -17.81
C TYR A 241 24.68 14.12 -18.05
N ASP A 242 24.45 14.74 -19.18
CA ASP A 242 25.10 15.98 -19.59
C ASP A 242 24.14 17.17 -19.55
N GLN A 243 24.33 18.04 -18.58
CA GLN A 243 23.50 19.22 -18.41
C GLN A 243 23.50 20.10 -19.67
N GLY A 244 22.31 20.40 -20.19
CA GLY A 244 22.13 21.20 -21.42
C GLY A 244 22.07 20.35 -22.70
N ILE A 245 22.29 19.04 -22.63
CA ILE A 245 22.15 18.07 -23.71
C ILE A 245 21.03 17.07 -23.38
N ASP A 246 20.94 16.68 -22.12
CA ASP A 246 20.01 15.69 -21.61
C ASP A 246 18.90 16.31 -20.78
N GLU A 247 17.77 15.64 -20.65
CA GLU A 247 16.64 16.07 -19.83
C GLU A 247 16.68 15.49 -18.42
N ALA A 248 16.19 16.29 -17.48
CA ALA A 248 15.92 15.84 -16.13
C ALA A 248 14.43 16.05 -15.79
N TRP A 249 13.88 15.16 -15.01
CA TRP A 249 12.47 15.18 -14.61
C TRP A 249 12.35 15.19 -13.10
N THR A 250 11.31 15.80 -12.57
CA THR A 250 11.16 15.98 -11.14
C THR A 250 9.71 15.82 -10.68
N TYR A 251 9.57 15.20 -9.52
CA TYR A 251 8.34 15.18 -8.76
C TYR A 251 8.64 15.49 -7.29
N LYS A 252 7.86 16.38 -6.66
CA LYS A 252 8.05 16.78 -5.27
C LYS A 252 6.78 16.53 -4.46
N PHE A 253 6.94 15.93 -3.28
CA PHE A 253 5.86 15.73 -2.32
C PHE A 253 6.30 16.03 -0.90
N SER A 254 5.32 16.31 -0.03
CA SER A 254 5.54 16.60 1.37
C SER A 254 5.33 15.33 2.19
N LEU A 255 6.15 15.13 3.22
CA LEU A 255 5.98 14.00 4.13
C LEU A 255 5.09 14.35 5.32
N ASN A 256 4.32 13.37 5.77
CA ASN A 256 3.61 13.44 7.03
C ASN A 256 4.61 13.31 8.19
N SER A 257 4.56 14.24 9.14
CA SER A 257 5.43 14.27 10.33
C SER A 257 4.83 13.48 11.50
N ASN A 258 4.34 12.28 11.24
CA ASN A 258 3.65 11.44 12.22
C ASN A 258 4.55 10.36 12.85
N GLY A 259 5.81 10.25 12.41
CA GLY A 259 6.76 9.27 12.90
C GLY A 259 6.46 7.81 12.54
N ILE A 260 5.52 7.58 11.61
CA ILE A 260 5.22 6.24 11.08
C ILE A 260 5.64 6.11 9.62
N TRP A 261 5.83 4.88 9.17
CA TRP A 261 6.07 4.60 7.77
C TRP A 261 4.79 4.84 6.94
N ASN A 262 4.96 5.54 5.82
CA ASN A 262 3.92 5.79 4.84
C ASN A 262 4.42 5.30 3.48
N LYS A 263 3.58 4.58 2.76
CA LYS A 263 3.83 4.23 1.38
C LYS A 263 3.45 5.43 0.50
N GLU A 264 4.39 5.88 -0.31
CA GLU A 264 4.17 6.90 -1.33
C GLU A 264 4.22 6.25 -2.71
N SER A 265 3.23 6.57 -3.54
CA SER A 265 3.11 6.00 -4.88
C SER A 265 2.59 7.05 -5.84
N PHE A 266 3.28 7.23 -6.98
CA PHE A 266 2.87 8.18 -8.02
C PHE A 266 3.30 7.70 -9.40
N ASN A 267 2.54 8.11 -10.41
CA ASN A 267 2.76 7.71 -11.80
C ASN A 267 3.90 8.53 -12.44
N PHE A 268 4.58 7.97 -13.44
CA PHE A 268 5.58 8.71 -14.20
C PHE A 268 5.00 9.87 -15.00
N ASP A 269 3.69 9.87 -15.31
CA ASP A 269 3.01 11.01 -15.93
C ASP A 269 2.91 12.23 -14.99
N ASP A 270 3.09 12.05 -13.67
CA ASP A 270 3.09 13.14 -12.69
C ASP A 270 4.40 13.94 -12.68
N PHE A 271 5.47 13.40 -13.30
CA PHE A 271 6.75 14.07 -13.37
C PHE A 271 6.73 15.20 -14.41
N THR A 272 7.40 16.28 -14.09
CA THR A 272 7.58 17.43 -14.96
C THR A 272 9.05 17.67 -15.25
N VAL A 273 9.36 18.29 -16.38
CA VAL A 273 10.74 18.66 -16.73
C VAL A 273 11.34 19.52 -15.62
N ASP A 274 12.49 19.12 -15.12
CA ASP A 274 13.26 19.90 -14.13
C ASP A 274 14.03 21.02 -14.82
N GLN A 275 13.56 22.23 -14.68
CA GLN A 275 14.21 23.43 -15.22
C GLN A 275 15.12 24.13 -14.19
N THR A 276 15.43 23.48 -13.08
CA THR A 276 16.31 24.03 -12.02
C THR A 276 17.79 23.74 -12.29
N ALA A 277 18.66 24.50 -11.65
CA ALA A 277 20.11 24.30 -11.66
C ALA A 277 20.76 24.21 -13.05
N GLY A 278 20.17 24.87 -14.05
CA GLY A 278 20.72 24.89 -15.41
C GLY A 278 20.31 23.71 -16.29
N ASN A 279 19.40 22.84 -15.82
CA ASN A 279 18.76 21.85 -16.66
C ASN A 279 17.90 22.55 -17.73
N VAL A 280 17.75 21.93 -18.87
CA VAL A 280 17.00 22.45 -20.02
C VAL A 280 15.94 21.46 -20.45
N GLN A 281 14.92 21.96 -21.10
CA GLN A 281 13.97 21.13 -21.83
C GLN A 281 14.49 20.94 -23.26
N ILE A 282 14.66 19.67 -23.67
CA ILE A 282 15.11 19.30 -25.02
C ILE A 282 13.89 19.00 -25.88
N ASP A 283 13.16 17.93 -25.60
CA ASP A 283 11.96 17.57 -26.34
C ASP A 283 10.69 17.55 -25.46
N GLY A 284 10.84 17.49 -24.14
CA GLY A 284 9.75 17.49 -23.18
C GLY A 284 8.95 16.16 -23.14
N ASN A 285 9.55 15.08 -23.60
CA ASN A 285 8.95 13.75 -23.60
C ASN A 285 9.82 12.80 -22.77
N LEU A 286 9.33 12.36 -21.63
CA LEU A 286 10.04 11.36 -20.83
C LEU A 286 10.17 10.05 -21.60
N ASN A 287 11.39 9.70 -21.97
CA ASN A 287 11.74 8.48 -22.67
C ASN A 287 12.28 7.45 -21.65
N VAL A 288 11.41 6.56 -21.23
CA VAL A 288 11.71 5.58 -20.17
C VAL A 288 12.95 4.74 -20.49
N GLY A 289 13.19 4.41 -21.75
CA GLY A 289 14.34 3.62 -22.19
C GLY A 289 15.68 4.32 -21.97
N ASN A 290 15.68 5.64 -21.86
CA ASN A 290 16.88 6.47 -21.72
C ASN A 290 17.17 6.86 -20.27
N ILE A 291 16.35 6.47 -19.31
CA ILE A 291 16.60 6.76 -17.89
C ILE A 291 17.83 5.99 -17.42
N ILE A 292 18.85 6.72 -16.96
CA ILE A 292 20.10 6.15 -16.45
C ILE A 292 20.28 6.35 -14.94
N ARG A 293 19.48 7.21 -14.33
CA ARG A 293 19.62 7.52 -12.91
C ARG A 293 18.32 8.05 -12.31
N LEU A 294 18.11 7.70 -11.05
CA LEU A 294 17.09 8.29 -10.20
C LEU A 294 17.74 8.80 -8.90
N ASP A 295 17.48 10.05 -8.54
CA ASP A 295 17.92 10.63 -7.26
C ASP A 295 16.71 10.85 -6.36
N VAL A 296 16.76 10.40 -5.10
CA VAL A 296 15.77 10.69 -4.06
C VAL A 296 16.39 11.70 -3.10
N VAL A 297 15.89 12.92 -3.15
CA VAL A 297 16.50 14.11 -2.55
C VAL A 297 15.74 14.52 -1.29
N CYS A 298 16.46 14.70 -0.17
CA CYS A 298 15.91 15.35 1.01
C CYS A 298 15.80 16.86 0.81
N SER A 299 14.61 17.38 1.06
CA SER A 299 14.26 18.77 0.82
C SER A 299 13.34 19.30 1.93
N GLN A 300 13.12 20.59 1.91
CA GLN A 300 12.09 21.24 2.74
C GLN A 300 10.84 21.56 1.93
N ASN A 301 9.72 21.68 2.64
CA ASN A 301 8.46 22.17 2.09
C ASN A 301 8.30 23.68 2.33
N GLY A 302 8.23 24.45 1.24
CA GLY A 302 8.03 25.89 1.30
C GLY A 302 9.19 26.63 1.98
N ASN A 303 8.85 27.61 2.84
CA ASN A 303 9.77 28.45 3.58
C ASN A 303 9.98 27.99 5.05
N SER A 304 9.91 26.70 5.28
CA SER A 304 10.14 26.14 6.63
C SER A 304 11.60 26.33 7.04
N PHE A 305 11.84 26.39 8.36
CA PHE A 305 13.17 26.52 8.94
C PHE A 305 13.38 25.44 10.01
N GLY A 306 14.63 25.04 10.22
CA GLY A 306 15.02 24.07 11.22
C GLY A 306 15.63 22.81 10.61
N ASN A 307 15.41 21.68 11.27
CA ASN A 307 15.85 20.39 10.78
C ASN A 307 14.77 19.74 9.90
N PHE A 308 15.21 19.14 8.80
CA PHE A 308 14.38 18.37 7.87
C PHE A 308 15.03 17.03 7.63
N GLY A 309 14.23 15.99 7.49
CA GLY A 309 14.77 14.67 7.24
C GLY A 309 13.69 13.59 7.20
N TYR A 310 14.13 12.43 6.74
CA TYR A 310 13.27 11.26 6.67
C TYR A 310 14.09 9.98 6.68
N PHE A 311 13.47 8.90 7.05
CA PHE A 311 13.92 7.57 6.71
C PHE A 311 13.25 7.15 5.41
N VAL A 312 13.99 6.46 4.57
CA VAL A 312 13.46 5.85 3.34
C VAL A 312 13.92 4.41 3.22
N ASP A 313 13.02 3.58 2.72
CA ASP A 313 13.28 2.17 2.51
C ASP A 313 12.48 1.65 1.32
N TYR A 314 12.97 0.58 0.69
CA TYR A 314 12.36 -0.19 -0.38
C TYR A 314 11.75 0.65 -1.50
N LEU A 315 12.59 1.07 -2.44
CA LEU A 315 12.20 1.83 -3.63
C LEU A 315 12.06 0.90 -4.83
N ILE A 316 10.90 0.92 -5.49
CA ILE A 316 10.60 0.07 -6.63
C ILE A 316 9.75 0.80 -7.68
N LEU A 317 10.03 0.55 -8.96
CA LEU A 317 9.12 0.87 -10.05
C LEU A 317 8.21 -0.33 -10.30
N THR A 318 6.90 -0.14 -10.22
CA THR A 318 5.95 -1.21 -10.56
C THR A 318 5.24 -0.89 -11.88
N TYR A 319 4.74 -1.94 -12.55
CA TYR A 319 4.10 -1.81 -13.85
C TYR A 319 2.60 -2.09 -13.76
N ASN A 320 1.81 -1.27 -14.45
CA ASN A 320 0.35 -1.31 -14.58
C ASN A 320 -0.45 -0.95 -13.31
N SER A 321 0.14 -0.99 -12.13
CA SER A 321 -0.49 -0.56 -10.87
C SER A 321 0.57 -0.16 -9.85
N SER A 322 0.19 0.66 -8.88
CA SER A 322 1.00 0.90 -7.68
C SER A 322 1.18 -0.39 -6.87
N LEU A 323 2.21 -0.39 -6.00
CA LEU A 323 2.51 -1.47 -5.06
C LEU A 323 1.39 -1.66 -4.05
#